data_4c511b4420399f8d81351b8c23163c6e
#
_entry.id   4c511b4420399f8d81351b8c23163c6e
#
_cell.length_a   1.000
_cell.length_b   1.000
_cell.length_c   1.000
_cell.angle_alpha   90.00
_cell.angle_beta   90.00
_cell.angle_gamma   90.00
#
_symmetry.space_group_name_H-M   'P 1'
#
loop_
_entity.id
_entity.type
_entity.pdbx_description
1 polymer ?
#
loop_
_entity_poly.entity_id
_entity_poly.type
_entity_poly.pdbx_seq_one_letter_code
_entity_poly.pdbx_strand_id
1 'polypeptide(L)'
;MSESKNQTNEQLARHNPFRQATYLKGAAELVQLPADVGIEVAFAGRSNAGKSSALNVICDQKSLARTSKTPGRTQLINLFTLDDQRRLIDLPGYGFAKVSLEIKERWQATLSQYLQHRECLKGLIVLMDIRHPLKDVDQQMIQWAADVGLPTHVLLNKADKLKQGAAKNTLLKVKKQLKEMHPDFTAQNFSALKRTGMDTLMHRLLSWFEYQ
;
A
#
# COMPACT_ATOMS: atom_id res chain seq x y z
N MET A 1 -11.36 -12.90 -27.59
CA MET A 1 -10.62 -12.81 -26.30
C MET A 1 -10.46 -11.39 -25.74
N SER A 2 -10.63 -10.30 -26.49
CA SER A 2 -10.55 -8.91 -26.01
C SER A 2 -11.86 -8.38 -25.41
N GLU A 3 -13.01 -8.82 -25.92
CA GLU A 3 -14.33 -8.34 -25.49
C GLU A 3 -14.73 -8.84 -24.08
N SER A 4 -14.38 -10.08 -23.72
CA SER A 4 -14.68 -10.61 -22.38
C SER A 4 -13.88 -9.90 -21.27
N LYS A 5 -12.64 -9.46 -21.54
CA LYS A 5 -11.85 -8.69 -20.59
C LYS A 5 -12.37 -7.28 -20.36
N ASN A 6 -12.92 -6.64 -21.41
CA ASN A 6 -13.54 -5.31 -21.27
C ASN A 6 -14.84 -5.36 -20.47
N GLN A 7 -15.67 -6.37 -20.67
CA GLN A 7 -16.92 -6.55 -19.91
C GLN A 7 -16.66 -6.80 -18.43
N THR A 8 -15.63 -7.58 -18.09
CA THR A 8 -15.24 -7.84 -16.71
C THR A 8 -14.71 -6.57 -16.03
N ASN A 9 -13.93 -5.75 -16.75
CA ASN A 9 -13.40 -4.48 -16.22
C ASN A 9 -14.51 -3.43 -15.99
N GLU A 10 -15.50 -3.36 -16.88
CA GLU A 10 -16.65 -2.46 -16.68
C GLU A 10 -17.55 -2.92 -15.53
N GLN A 11 -17.74 -4.21 -15.34
CA GLN A 11 -18.48 -4.77 -14.21
C GLN A 11 -17.75 -4.55 -12.88
N LEU A 12 -16.43 -4.74 -12.84
CA LEU A 12 -15.60 -4.44 -11.67
C LEU A 12 -15.57 -2.94 -11.32
N ALA A 13 -15.55 -2.06 -12.33
CA ALA A 13 -15.66 -0.61 -12.12
C ALA A 13 -17.02 -0.20 -11.57
N ARG A 14 -18.10 -0.92 -11.92
CA ARG A 14 -19.45 -0.70 -11.38
C ARG A 14 -19.61 -1.26 -9.95
N HIS A 15 -18.85 -2.28 -9.58
CA HIS A 15 -18.96 -2.95 -8.27
C HIS A 15 -17.60 -2.93 -7.52
N ASN A 16 -17.07 -1.74 -7.24
CA ASN A 16 -15.86 -1.59 -6.43
C ASN A 16 -16.16 -1.98 -4.96
N PRO A 17 -15.72 -3.17 -4.47
CA PRO A 17 -16.02 -3.62 -3.12
C PRO A 17 -15.33 -2.78 -2.04
N PHE A 18 -14.30 -2.01 -2.41
CA PHE A 18 -13.58 -1.14 -1.47
C PHE A 18 -14.37 0.13 -1.10
N ARG A 19 -15.46 0.46 -1.81
CA ARG A 19 -16.35 1.60 -1.48
C ARG A 19 -17.00 1.47 -0.10
N GLN A 20 -17.19 0.25 0.37
CA GLN A 20 -17.78 -0.02 1.67
C GLN A 20 -16.80 0.10 2.84
N ALA A 21 -15.52 0.43 2.56
CA ALA A 21 -14.51 0.57 3.59
C ALA A 21 -14.94 1.56 4.68
N THR A 22 -14.89 1.14 5.91
CA THR A 22 -15.17 1.98 7.09
C THR A 22 -14.04 1.91 8.09
N TYR A 23 -13.74 3.03 8.75
CA TYR A 23 -12.72 3.06 9.78
C TYR A 23 -13.13 2.18 10.97
N LEU A 24 -12.29 1.21 11.32
CA LEU A 24 -12.51 0.31 12.43
C LEU A 24 -11.87 0.86 13.72
N LYS A 25 -10.53 1.02 13.68
CA LYS A 25 -9.74 1.52 14.82
C LYS A 25 -8.31 1.88 14.43
N GLY A 26 -7.61 2.57 15.30
CA GLY A 26 -6.16 2.74 15.25
C GLY A 26 -5.50 1.93 16.38
N ALA A 27 -4.38 1.28 16.07
CA ALA A 27 -3.58 0.52 17.01
C ALA A 27 -2.16 1.12 17.10
N ALA A 28 -1.72 1.42 18.32
CA ALA A 28 -0.34 1.87 18.58
C ALA A 28 0.62 0.68 18.77
N GLU A 29 0.08 -0.46 19.18
CA GLU A 29 0.79 -1.69 19.48
C GLU A 29 0.08 -2.89 18.85
N LEU A 30 0.80 -3.95 18.57
CA LEU A 30 0.26 -5.14 17.90
C LEU A 30 -0.82 -5.85 18.72
N VAL A 31 -0.69 -5.83 20.03
CA VAL A 31 -1.69 -6.41 20.96
C VAL A 31 -3.08 -5.74 20.85
N GLN A 32 -3.13 -4.53 20.32
CA GLN A 32 -4.39 -3.79 20.12
C GLN A 32 -5.06 -4.14 18.79
N LEU A 33 -4.41 -4.92 17.92
CA LEU A 33 -4.99 -5.39 16.67
C LEU A 33 -6.13 -6.38 16.94
N PRO A 34 -7.11 -6.50 16.04
CA PRO A 34 -8.11 -7.56 16.09
C PRO A 34 -7.47 -8.95 16.03
N ALA A 35 -8.25 -9.99 16.31
CA ALA A 35 -7.84 -11.38 16.11
C ALA A 35 -7.19 -11.58 14.73
N ASP A 36 -6.16 -12.42 14.68
CA ASP A 36 -5.37 -12.68 13.48
C ASP A 36 -6.09 -13.67 12.56
N VAL A 37 -7.24 -13.24 12.03
CA VAL A 37 -8.10 -14.04 11.15
C VAL A 37 -8.61 -13.20 9.99
N GLY A 38 -9.01 -13.87 8.91
CA GLY A 38 -9.49 -13.24 7.69
C GLY A 38 -8.34 -12.83 6.76
N ILE A 39 -8.48 -11.70 6.07
CA ILE A 39 -7.54 -11.23 5.05
C ILE A 39 -7.23 -9.75 5.30
N GLU A 40 -5.95 -9.44 5.39
CA GLU A 40 -5.46 -8.07 5.47
C GLU A 40 -4.55 -7.76 4.28
N VAL A 41 -4.69 -6.55 3.72
CA VAL A 41 -3.72 -5.99 2.78
C VAL A 41 -3.23 -4.66 3.34
N ALA A 42 -1.92 -4.55 3.53
CA ALA A 42 -1.30 -3.38 4.14
C ALA A 42 -0.80 -2.38 3.09
N PHE A 43 -0.93 -1.11 3.42
CA PHE A 43 -0.40 0.01 2.65
C PHE A 43 0.70 0.70 3.45
N ALA A 44 1.89 0.72 2.89
CA ALA A 44 3.08 1.35 3.43
C ALA A 44 3.57 2.47 2.51
N GLY A 45 4.37 3.36 3.03
CA GLY A 45 5.00 4.40 2.22
C GLY A 45 5.55 5.53 3.08
N ARG A 46 6.55 6.22 2.54
CA ARG A 46 7.11 7.40 3.21
C ARG A 46 6.07 8.49 3.40
N SER A 47 6.31 9.32 4.40
CA SER A 47 5.54 10.55 4.53
C SER A 47 5.48 11.32 3.20
N ASN A 48 4.29 11.79 2.84
CA ASN A 48 4.02 12.47 1.57
C ASN A 48 4.18 11.63 0.29
N ALA A 49 4.35 10.30 0.36
CA ALA A 49 4.28 9.43 -0.82
C ALA A 49 2.87 9.38 -1.46
N GLY A 50 1.85 9.82 -0.70
CA GLY A 50 0.47 9.89 -1.17
C GLY A 50 -0.38 8.67 -0.78
N LYS A 51 -0.01 7.97 0.30
CA LYS A 51 -0.69 6.77 0.78
C LYS A 51 -2.18 7.01 1.08
N SER A 52 -2.51 8.00 1.90
CA SER A 52 -3.92 8.33 2.20
C SER A 52 -4.71 8.76 0.97
N SER A 53 -4.06 9.46 0.01
CA SER A 53 -4.71 9.82 -1.26
C SER A 53 -5.00 8.58 -2.10
N ALA A 54 -4.08 7.60 -2.13
CA ALA A 54 -4.29 6.34 -2.85
C ALA A 54 -5.43 5.53 -2.21
N LEU A 55 -5.45 5.37 -0.88
CA LEU A 55 -6.53 4.70 -0.16
C LEU A 55 -7.89 5.34 -0.45
N ASN A 56 -7.96 6.68 -0.37
CA ASN A 56 -9.20 7.41 -0.66
C ASN A 56 -9.69 7.19 -2.09
N VAL A 57 -8.78 7.15 -3.07
CA VAL A 57 -9.12 6.90 -4.48
C VAL A 57 -9.53 5.45 -4.72
N ILE A 58 -8.85 4.48 -4.12
CA ILE A 58 -9.19 3.05 -4.19
C ILE A 58 -10.60 2.82 -3.63
N CYS A 59 -10.89 3.41 -2.49
CA CYS A 59 -12.18 3.28 -1.81
C CYS A 59 -13.26 4.22 -2.38
N ASP A 60 -12.92 5.05 -3.36
CA ASP A 60 -13.81 6.09 -3.91
C ASP A 60 -14.47 6.96 -2.83
N GLN A 61 -13.70 7.27 -1.79
CA GLN A 61 -14.12 8.08 -0.64
C GLN A 61 -13.16 9.27 -0.47
N LYS A 62 -13.71 10.47 -0.19
CA LYS A 62 -12.88 11.69 -0.12
C LYS A 62 -12.03 11.81 1.14
N SER A 63 -12.41 11.15 2.23
CA SER A 63 -11.83 11.36 3.57
C SER A 63 -11.76 10.10 4.44
N LEU A 64 -11.71 8.89 3.85
CA LEU A 64 -11.56 7.63 4.59
C LEU A 64 -10.24 7.65 5.36
N ALA A 65 -9.13 7.77 4.66
CA ALA A 65 -7.81 7.94 5.26
C ALA A 65 -7.48 9.44 5.36
N ARG A 66 -7.20 9.92 6.57
CA ARG A 66 -6.86 11.33 6.80
C ARG A 66 -5.42 11.61 6.37
N THR A 67 -5.25 12.65 5.56
CA THR A 67 -3.93 13.17 5.25
C THR A 67 -3.44 14.02 6.44
N SER A 68 -2.59 13.46 7.30
CA SER A 68 -1.95 14.26 8.34
C SER A 68 -0.94 15.22 7.73
N LYS A 69 -1.11 16.52 7.97
CA LYS A 69 -0.13 17.56 7.58
C LYS A 69 0.96 17.74 8.65
N THR A 70 0.77 17.17 9.84
CA THR A 70 1.69 17.36 10.97
C THR A 70 2.54 16.11 11.14
N PRO A 71 3.87 16.17 10.92
CA PRO A 71 4.77 15.06 11.21
C PRO A 71 4.75 14.72 12.70
N GLY A 72 4.74 13.43 13.04
CA GLY A 72 4.91 12.97 14.43
C GLY A 72 3.63 12.85 15.27
N ARG A 73 2.45 13.25 14.77
CA ARG A 73 1.19 12.95 15.46
C ARG A 73 0.76 11.53 15.14
N THR A 74 0.72 10.71 16.17
CA THR A 74 0.13 9.38 16.28
C THR A 74 0.52 8.41 15.15
N GLN A 75 1.52 7.61 15.40
CA GLN A 75 2.01 6.55 14.51
C GLN A 75 1.13 5.29 14.69
N LEU A 76 -0.17 5.39 14.42
CA LEU A 76 -1.08 4.27 14.52
C LEU A 76 -1.09 3.44 13.24
N ILE A 77 -1.21 2.14 13.40
CA ILE A 77 -1.71 1.23 12.37
C ILE A 77 -3.22 1.48 12.30
N ASN A 78 -3.72 2.05 11.21
CA ASN A 78 -5.14 2.30 11.04
C ASN A 78 -5.77 1.13 10.26
N LEU A 79 -6.87 0.63 10.78
CA LEU A 79 -7.60 -0.47 10.19
C LEU A 79 -8.92 0.03 9.62
N PHE A 80 -9.22 -0.41 8.40
CA PHE A 80 -10.49 -0.16 7.73
C PHE A 80 -11.10 -1.51 7.38
N THR A 81 -12.31 -1.78 7.87
CA THR A 81 -13.03 -3.00 7.51
C THR A 81 -13.72 -2.84 6.17
N LEU A 82 -13.68 -3.88 5.35
CA LEU A 82 -14.46 -4.01 4.11
C LEU A 82 -15.70 -4.86 4.35
N ASP A 83 -15.56 -5.90 5.14
CA ASP A 83 -16.58 -6.84 5.60
C ASP A 83 -16.08 -7.58 6.85
N ASP A 84 -16.76 -8.62 7.29
CA ASP A 84 -16.42 -9.39 8.50
C ASP A 84 -15.06 -10.11 8.39
N GLN A 85 -14.55 -10.32 7.17
CA GLN A 85 -13.33 -11.09 6.92
C GLN A 85 -12.16 -10.25 6.37
N ARG A 86 -12.44 -9.09 5.77
CA ARG A 86 -11.44 -8.34 4.98
C ARG A 86 -11.17 -6.95 5.54
N ARG A 87 -9.89 -6.59 5.61
CA ARG A 87 -9.44 -5.29 6.14
C ARG A 87 -8.34 -4.67 5.28
N LEU A 88 -8.45 -3.38 5.01
CA LEU A 88 -7.35 -2.54 4.53
C LEU A 88 -6.59 -1.99 5.75
N ILE A 89 -5.27 -2.07 5.69
CA ILE A 89 -4.40 -1.61 6.77
C ILE A 89 -3.57 -0.44 6.28
N ASP A 90 -3.71 0.71 6.92
CA ASP A 90 -2.92 1.90 6.66
C ASP A 90 -1.78 1.97 7.68
N LEU A 91 -0.60 1.50 7.29
CA LEU A 91 0.59 1.54 8.13
C LEU A 91 1.06 2.99 8.32
N PRO A 92 1.62 3.33 9.49
CA PRO A 92 2.17 4.67 9.71
C PRO A 92 3.19 5.02 8.62
N GLY A 93 3.18 6.28 8.18
CA GLY A 93 4.20 6.76 7.24
C GLY A 93 5.59 6.69 7.88
N TYR A 94 6.59 6.29 7.10
CA TYR A 94 7.98 6.21 7.57
C TYR A 94 8.86 7.31 6.93
N GLY A 95 10.12 7.39 7.38
CA GLY A 95 11.10 8.34 6.83
C GLY A 95 10.90 9.79 7.28
N PHE A 96 10.34 10.01 8.46
CA PHE A 96 10.27 11.35 9.06
C PHE A 96 11.66 11.81 9.53
N ALA A 97 12.09 12.98 9.05
CA ALA A 97 13.36 13.58 9.44
C ALA A 97 13.37 14.16 10.87
N LYS A 98 12.19 14.32 11.49
CA LYS A 98 12.02 15.09 12.76
C LYS A 98 11.47 14.25 13.92
N VAL A 99 11.74 12.95 13.96
CA VAL A 99 11.39 12.09 15.11
C VAL A 99 12.67 11.64 15.81
N SER A 100 12.61 11.45 17.14
CA SER A 100 13.76 10.93 17.89
C SER A 100 14.14 9.53 17.39
N LEU A 101 15.41 9.16 17.59
CA LEU A 101 15.91 7.84 17.19
C LEU A 101 15.11 6.71 17.86
N GLU A 102 14.83 6.86 19.15
CA GLU A 102 14.04 5.89 19.94
C GLU A 102 12.64 5.64 19.34
N ILE A 103 11.93 6.71 18.96
CA ILE A 103 10.61 6.58 18.33
C ILE A 103 10.75 5.86 16.99
N LYS A 104 11.79 6.14 16.21
CA LYS A 104 12.05 5.49 14.93
C LYS A 104 12.32 3.99 15.11
N GLU A 105 13.17 3.63 16.06
CA GLU A 105 13.52 2.23 16.35
C GLU A 105 12.32 1.43 16.85
N ARG A 106 11.55 1.97 17.80
CA ARG A 106 10.31 1.35 18.28
C ARG A 106 9.33 1.11 17.13
N TRP A 107 9.17 2.09 16.26
CA TRP A 107 8.27 1.99 15.12
C TRP A 107 8.76 0.95 14.09
N GLN A 108 10.06 0.91 13.81
CA GLN A 108 10.65 -0.09 12.93
C GLN A 108 10.45 -1.50 13.49
N ALA A 109 10.67 -1.70 14.79
CA ALA A 109 10.42 -2.97 15.47
C ALA A 109 8.96 -3.40 15.35
N THR A 110 8.01 -2.50 15.61
CA THR A 110 6.57 -2.77 15.50
C THR A 110 6.18 -3.18 14.08
N LEU A 111 6.67 -2.48 13.06
CA LEU A 111 6.38 -2.81 11.66
C LEU A 111 7.01 -4.13 11.24
N SER A 112 8.27 -4.37 11.60
CA SER A 112 8.94 -5.63 11.30
C SER A 112 8.18 -6.80 11.91
N GLN A 113 7.79 -6.69 13.18
CA GLN A 113 6.97 -7.71 13.86
C GLN A 113 5.61 -7.89 13.19
N TYR A 114 4.94 -6.80 12.79
CA TYR A 114 3.66 -6.88 12.08
C TYR A 114 3.79 -7.67 10.77
N LEU A 115 4.80 -7.35 9.95
CA LEU A 115 5.03 -8.04 8.69
C LEU A 115 5.43 -9.51 8.88
N GLN A 116 6.19 -9.82 9.93
CA GLN A 116 6.73 -11.16 10.18
C GLN A 116 5.70 -12.13 10.79
N HIS A 117 4.80 -11.64 11.64
CA HIS A 117 3.97 -12.51 12.47
C HIS A 117 2.47 -12.40 12.17
N ARG A 118 2.01 -11.43 11.36
CA ARG A 118 0.59 -11.29 11.05
C ARG A 118 0.16 -12.29 9.97
N GLU A 119 -0.47 -13.39 10.35
CA GLU A 119 -0.82 -14.50 9.45
C GLU A 119 -1.92 -14.14 8.46
N CYS A 120 -2.90 -13.31 8.87
CA CYS A 120 -3.95 -12.85 7.98
C CYS A 120 -3.49 -11.77 6.97
N LEU A 121 -2.23 -11.29 7.06
CA LEU A 121 -1.66 -10.35 6.09
C LEU A 121 -1.27 -11.08 4.80
N LYS A 122 -1.97 -10.79 3.70
CA LYS A 122 -1.80 -11.47 2.40
C LYS A 122 -1.06 -10.65 1.35
N GLY A 123 -0.83 -9.37 1.60
CA GLY A 123 -0.11 -8.54 0.65
C GLY A 123 0.28 -7.17 1.19
N LEU A 124 1.33 -6.62 0.61
CA LEU A 124 1.87 -5.29 0.94
C LEU A 124 1.89 -4.41 -0.30
N ILE A 125 1.21 -3.27 -0.23
CA ILE A 125 1.31 -2.18 -1.20
C ILE A 125 2.30 -1.15 -0.67
N VAL A 126 3.39 -0.90 -1.40
CA VAL A 126 4.38 0.13 -1.03
C VAL A 126 4.27 1.32 -1.96
N LEU A 127 3.89 2.47 -1.43
CA LEU A 127 3.81 3.72 -2.19
C LEU A 127 5.11 4.51 -2.15
N MET A 128 5.62 4.85 -3.31
CA MET A 128 6.80 5.70 -3.49
C MET A 128 6.47 6.87 -4.40
N ASP A 129 7.05 8.04 -4.14
CA ASP A 129 7.05 9.13 -5.12
C ASP A 129 7.94 8.73 -6.30
N ILE A 130 7.39 8.69 -7.51
CA ILE A 130 8.10 8.25 -8.72
C ILE A 130 9.38 9.04 -9.01
N ARG A 131 9.48 10.28 -8.50
CA ARG A 131 10.65 11.14 -8.67
C ARG A 131 11.85 10.70 -7.83
N HIS A 132 11.60 9.97 -6.73
CA HIS A 132 12.60 9.55 -5.75
C HIS A 132 12.26 8.16 -5.20
N PRO A 133 12.19 7.13 -6.04
CA PRO A 133 11.85 5.77 -5.61
C PRO A 133 13.03 5.10 -4.89
N LEU A 134 12.74 4.02 -4.19
CA LEU A 134 13.71 3.11 -3.58
C LEU A 134 14.77 3.80 -2.72
N LYS A 135 14.35 4.75 -1.88
CA LYS A 135 15.21 5.27 -0.81
C LYS A 135 15.49 4.16 0.20
N ASP A 136 16.56 4.28 0.99
CA ASP A 136 17.01 3.26 1.93
C ASP A 136 15.90 2.70 2.82
N VAL A 137 15.02 3.59 3.32
CA VAL A 137 13.86 3.18 4.13
C VAL A 137 12.77 2.46 3.33
N ASP A 138 12.64 2.74 2.01
CA ASP A 138 11.76 1.99 1.13
C ASP A 138 12.33 0.60 0.88
N GLN A 139 13.64 0.51 0.63
CA GLN A 139 14.34 -0.76 0.42
C GLN A 139 14.27 -1.63 1.69
N GLN A 140 14.44 -1.04 2.87
CA GLN A 140 14.32 -1.76 4.13
C GLN A 140 12.93 -2.35 4.32
N MET A 141 11.86 -1.59 4.03
CA MET A 141 10.47 -2.09 4.09
C MET A 141 10.25 -3.26 3.14
N ILE A 142 10.78 -3.16 1.91
CA ILE A 142 10.66 -4.21 0.90
C ILE A 142 11.48 -5.43 1.29
N GLN A 143 12.65 -5.23 1.90
CA GLN A 143 13.49 -6.34 2.37
C GLN A 143 12.78 -7.14 3.46
N TRP A 144 12.16 -6.50 4.45
CA TRP A 144 11.37 -7.21 5.47
C TRP A 144 10.24 -8.04 4.86
N ALA A 145 9.59 -7.53 3.82
CA ALA A 145 8.56 -8.30 3.12
C ALA A 145 9.17 -9.48 2.34
N ALA A 146 10.36 -9.31 1.74
CA ALA A 146 11.08 -10.37 1.06
C ALA A 146 11.52 -11.48 2.01
N ASP A 147 12.01 -11.12 3.21
CA ASP A 147 12.51 -12.06 4.22
C ASP A 147 11.41 -13.03 4.68
N VAL A 148 10.15 -12.63 4.61
CA VAL A 148 8.98 -13.46 5.00
C VAL A 148 8.15 -13.94 3.80
N GLY A 149 8.61 -13.69 2.58
CA GLY A 149 7.88 -14.08 1.36
C GLY A 149 6.53 -13.39 1.19
N LEU A 150 6.31 -12.21 1.79
CA LEU A 150 5.04 -11.49 1.71
C LEU A 150 4.86 -10.87 0.30
N PRO A 151 3.80 -11.23 -0.44
CA PRO A 151 3.52 -10.67 -1.74
C PRO A 151 3.52 -9.14 -1.72
N THR A 152 4.39 -8.51 -2.53
CA THR A 152 4.59 -7.05 -2.49
C THR A 152 4.40 -6.42 -3.86
N HIS A 153 3.66 -5.31 -3.88
CA HIS A 153 3.43 -4.51 -5.06
C HIS A 153 3.75 -3.03 -4.83
N VAL A 154 4.65 -2.48 -5.64
CA VAL A 154 5.09 -1.09 -5.54
C VAL A 154 4.27 -0.19 -6.46
N LEU A 155 3.71 0.87 -5.89
CA LEU A 155 3.06 1.95 -6.62
C LEU A 155 4.01 3.14 -6.74
N LEU A 156 4.51 3.40 -7.94
CA LEU A 156 5.24 4.63 -8.27
C LEU A 156 4.23 5.76 -8.45
N ASN A 157 3.82 6.32 -7.31
CA ASN A 157 2.78 7.35 -7.27
C ASN A 157 3.27 8.70 -7.77
N LYS A 158 2.33 9.59 -8.09
CA LYS A 158 2.57 10.88 -8.72
C LYS A 158 3.20 10.77 -10.12
N ALA A 159 2.89 9.70 -10.85
CA ALA A 159 3.41 9.48 -12.20
C ALA A 159 3.04 10.63 -13.17
N ASP A 160 1.97 11.38 -12.86
CA ASP A 160 1.57 12.62 -13.54
C ASP A 160 2.62 13.75 -13.47
N LYS A 161 3.60 13.66 -12.57
CA LYS A 161 4.69 14.64 -12.43
C LYS A 161 5.88 14.40 -13.36
N LEU A 162 5.89 13.29 -14.10
CA LEU A 162 6.94 12.95 -15.07
C LEU A 162 6.36 12.84 -16.47
N LYS A 163 7.20 13.13 -17.49
CA LYS A 163 6.90 12.79 -18.88
C LYS A 163 6.82 11.27 -19.04
N GLN A 164 6.01 10.79 -19.98
CA GLN A 164 5.73 9.36 -20.18
C GLN A 164 7.01 8.50 -20.32
N GLY A 165 7.98 8.96 -21.11
CA GLY A 165 9.27 8.25 -21.29
C GLY A 165 10.06 8.14 -19.98
N ALA A 166 10.14 9.21 -19.20
CA ALA A 166 10.83 9.21 -17.91
C ALA A 166 10.12 8.28 -16.90
N ALA A 167 8.79 8.33 -16.83
CA ALA A 167 8.01 7.44 -15.97
C ALA A 167 8.20 5.97 -16.34
N LYS A 168 8.22 5.63 -17.65
CA LYS A 168 8.51 4.27 -18.15
C LYS A 168 9.91 3.80 -17.75
N ASN A 169 10.92 4.64 -17.94
CA ASN A 169 12.31 4.30 -17.60
C ASN A 169 12.48 4.10 -16.09
N THR A 170 11.86 4.94 -15.27
CA THR A 170 11.87 4.77 -13.78
C THR A 170 11.24 3.45 -13.40
N LEU A 171 10.07 3.12 -13.97
CA LEU A 171 9.39 1.86 -13.69
C LEU A 171 10.27 0.63 -14.06
N LEU A 172 10.96 0.66 -15.21
CA LEU A 172 11.83 -0.44 -15.63
C LEU A 172 13.00 -0.63 -14.65
N LYS A 173 13.63 0.46 -14.19
CA LYS A 173 14.71 0.41 -13.19
C LYS A 173 14.21 -0.18 -11.87
N VAL A 174 13.06 0.28 -11.37
CA VAL A 174 12.47 -0.23 -10.13
C VAL A 174 12.10 -1.71 -10.25
N LYS A 175 11.49 -2.13 -11.35
CA LYS A 175 11.16 -3.54 -11.58
C LYS A 175 12.39 -4.44 -11.57
N LYS A 176 13.51 -3.98 -12.15
CA LYS A 176 14.77 -4.74 -12.13
C LYS A 176 15.26 -4.92 -10.69
N GLN A 177 15.35 -3.85 -9.91
CA GLN A 177 15.80 -3.92 -8.51
C GLN A 177 14.88 -4.76 -7.63
N LEU A 178 13.56 -4.67 -7.82
CA LEU A 178 12.62 -5.50 -7.07
C LEU A 178 12.80 -6.99 -7.35
N LYS A 179 13.06 -7.38 -8.60
CA LYS A 179 13.31 -8.78 -8.96
C LYS A 179 14.62 -9.33 -8.40
N GLU A 180 15.59 -8.47 -8.14
CA GLU A 180 16.85 -8.85 -7.44
C GLU A 180 16.58 -9.13 -5.96
N MET A 181 15.56 -8.47 -5.34
CA MET A 181 15.16 -8.71 -3.95
C MET A 181 14.23 -9.92 -3.80
N HIS A 182 13.22 -10.04 -4.67
CA HIS A 182 12.30 -11.19 -4.70
C HIS A 182 11.65 -11.33 -6.10
N PRO A 183 11.59 -12.54 -6.67
CA PRO A 183 11.14 -12.78 -8.05
C PRO A 183 9.68 -12.38 -8.30
N ASP A 184 8.82 -12.48 -7.29
CA ASP A 184 7.38 -12.22 -7.41
C ASP A 184 7.00 -10.76 -7.13
N PHE A 185 7.96 -9.92 -6.74
CA PHE A 185 7.69 -8.51 -6.49
C PHE A 185 7.41 -7.77 -7.78
N THR A 186 6.42 -6.91 -7.73
CA THR A 186 5.92 -6.21 -8.90
C THR A 186 5.82 -4.70 -8.67
N ALA A 187 5.80 -3.94 -9.75
CA ALA A 187 5.61 -2.48 -9.68
C ALA A 187 4.79 -1.97 -10.85
N GLN A 188 4.13 -0.83 -10.63
CA GLN A 188 3.43 -0.08 -11.66
C GLN A 188 3.55 1.43 -11.45
N ASN A 189 3.36 2.20 -12.52
CA ASN A 189 3.10 3.63 -12.41
C ASN A 189 1.68 3.86 -11.91
N PHE A 190 1.54 4.85 -11.02
CA PHE A 190 0.26 5.20 -10.41
C PHE A 190 0.12 6.71 -10.25
N SER A 191 -1.08 7.22 -10.35
CA SER A 191 -1.41 8.59 -9.96
C SER A 191 -2.76 8.63 -9.26
N ALA A 192 -2.76 8.87 -7.97
CA ALA A 192 -4.00 9.10 -7.23
C ALA A 192 -4.76 10.31 -7.77
N LEU A 193 -4.05 11.37 -8.20
CA LEU A 193 -4.66 12.60 -8.73
C LEU A 193 -5.37 12.35 -10.07
N LYS A 194 -4.74 11.61 -10.99
CA LYS A 194 -5.25 11.34 -12.34
C LYS A 194 -5.97 10.00 -12.46
N ARG A 195 -6.04 9.23 -11.37
CA ARG A 195 -6.62 7.86 -11.30
C ARG A 195 -6.00 6.90 -12.33
N THR A 196 -4.76 7.15 -12.77
CA THR A 196 -4.05 6.26 -13.70
C THR A 196 -3.47 5.06 -12.97
N GLY A 197 -3.51 3.89 -13.60
CA GLY A 197 -3.04 2.62 -13.01
C GLY A 197 -4.04 1.98 -12.05
N MET A 198 -5.29 2.48 -11.98
CA MET A 198 -6.32 1.92 -11.09
C MET A 198 -6.68 0.49 -11.45
N ASP A 199 -6.90 0.17 -12.72
CA ASP A 199 -7.34 -1.16 -13.13
C ASP A 199 -6.36 -2.26 -12.72
N THR A 200 -5.07 -2.06 -12.99
CA THR A 200 -4.01 -3.01 -12.59
C THR A 200 -3.96 -3.19 -11.07
N LEU A 201 -4.08 -2.09 -10.31
CA LEU A 201 -4.10 -2.13 -8.86
C LEU A 201 -5.34 -2.85 -8.34
N MET A 202 -6.52 -2.54 -8.89
CA MET A 202 -7.78 -3.17 -8.48
C MET A 202 -7.75 -4.68 -8.71
N HIS A 203 -7.27 -5.15 -9.87
CA HIS A 203 -7.10 -6.58 -10.13
C HIS A 203 -6.18 -7.25 -9.09
N ARG A 204 -5.10 -6.59 -8.71
CA ARG A 204 -4.18 -7.09 -7.69
C ARG A 204 -4.85 -7.20 -6.32
N LEU A 205 -5.55 -6.15 -5.90
CA LEU A 205 -6.23 -6.13 -4.62
C LEU A 205 -7.36 -7.16 -4.56
N LEU A 206 -8.18 -7.27 -5.62
CA LEU A 206 -9.23 -8.27 -5.70
C LEU A 206 -8.68 -9.70 -5.59
N SER A 207 -7.54 -9.97 -6.25
CA SER A 207 -6.86 -11.27 -6.14
C SER A 207 -6.38 -11.54 -4.72
N TRP A 208 -5.75 -10.57 -4.04
CA TRP A 208 -5.24 -10.75 -2.68
C TRP A 208 -6.35 -10.84 -1.63
N PHE A 209 -7.48 -10.18 -1.87
CA PHE A 209 -8.66 -10.27 -1.01
C PHE A 209 -9.58 -11.44 -1.37
N GLU A 210 -9.21 -12.27 -2.35
CA GLU A 210 -10.01 -13.42 -2.78
C GLU A 210 -11.46 -13.05 -3.15
N TYR A 211 -11.66 -11.87 -3.76
CA TYR A 211 -12.92 -11.53 -4.37
C TYR A 211 -13.04 -12.26 -5.73
N GLN A 212 -14.11 -13.02 -5.87
CA GLN A 212 -14.47 -13.75 -7.11
C GLN A 212 -15.11 -12.83 -8.15
#